data_3e0c8ab09a689bf21f2658f7f18b6e5c
#
_entry.id   3e0c8ab09a689bf21f2658f7f18b6e5c
#
_cell.length_a   1.000
_cell.length_b   1.000
_cell.length_c   1.000
_cell.angle_alpha   90.00
_cell.angle_beta   90.00
_cell.angle_gamma   90.00
#
_symmetry.space_group_name_H-M   'P 1'
#
loop_
_entity.id
_entity.type
_entity.pdbx_description
1 polymer ?
#
loop_
_entity_poly.entity_id
_entity_poly.type
_entity_poly.pdbx_seq_one_letter_code
_entity_poly.pdbx_strand_id
1 'polypeptide(L)'
;MRNRLTVIVLTASALVITGVASTPAQTQQSDVTKQSKTENSATQNRVLGEVMTIDAPQKQLSLKTADGKPANVTLNDNTVYRRVPPGEINLDKAASISLEDIAAGDRVLVKGKLDESFVARVVIVMSKSDIAEKHARDREAWLKRGVSGVITALNPEKKDITLRTGLGASSNNTITSIAAEGGTFRRYSGSVKFKDARLSSFAELKVGDQLRALGEKNADGTQYVAQEIVSGTFRTISGRIISVDPATREVKFTDAQTQKPLTVVVIEDSNLRRLAPDLVKLLLQKSATSGSESSTGNQTDLQDRVEKSSVITLADLKPGDAIIVSSVAGADPSRITAVVLAAGVEELVKRQTQQPSRPLNLGLGLPSGSLP
;
A
#
# COMPACT_ATOMS: atom_id res chain seq x y z
N MET A 1 -37.57 44.73 29.78
CA MET A 1 -38.98 44.99 29.36
C MET A 1 -39.40 43.92 28.37
N ARG A 2 -40.34 43.16 28.85
CA ARG A 2 -41.52 42.53 28.22
C ARG A 2 -41.22 41.47 27.14
N ASN A 3 -41.21 40.19 27.46
CA ASN A 3 -42.36 39.25 27.64
C ASN A 3 -43.31 39.21 26.43
N ARG A 4 -43.43 38.00 25.87
CA ARG A 4 -44.68 37.21 25.67
C ARG A 4 -44.28 35.91 24.92
N LEU A 5 -44.36 34.83 25.55
CA LEU A 5 -45.29 33.68 25.67
C LEU A 5 -46.56 33.73 24.80
N THR A 6 -46.85 32.64 24.10
CA THR A 6 -48.19 32.08 23.81
C THR A 6 -47.93 30.71 23.10
N VAL A 7 -48.06 29.52 23.65
CA VAL A 7 -49.23 28.73 24.08
C VAL A 7 -49.95 28.02 22.90
N ILE A 8 -49.71 26.72 22.83
CA ILE A 8 -50.56 25.51 22.66
C ILE A 8 -51.88 25.66 21.89
N VAL A 9 -52.15 24.76 20.92
CA VAL A 9 -53.44 24.06 20.80
C VAL A 9 -53.23 22.62 20.25
N LEU A 10 -53.65 21.67 21.05
CA LEU A 10 -53.99 20.30 20.69
C LEU A 10 -55.36 20.26 20.04
N THR A 11 -55.58 19.47 18.99
CA THR A 11 -56.88 18.88 18.69
C THR A 11 -56.73 17.43 18.22
N ALA A 12 -57.31 16.56 18.99
CA ALA A 12 -57.61 15.17 18.64
C ALA A 12 -58.98 15.10 17.97
N SER A 13 -59.17 14.23 16.99
CA SER A 13 -60.46 13.58 16.64
C SER A 13 -60.20 12.46 15.65
N ALA A 14 -60.33 11.23 16.07
CA ALA A 14 -61.44 10.27 15.92
C ALA A 14 -61.51 9.58 14.54
N LEU A 15 -61.14 8.36 14.53
CA LEU A 15 -61.77 7.09 14.15
C LEU A 15 -62.80 7.09 13.00
N VAL A 16 -62.45 6.40 11.88
CA VAL A 16 -63.44 5.61 11.10
C VAL A 16 -62.78 4.30 10.66
N ILE A 17 -63.40 3.20 11.11
CA ILE A 17 -63.13 1.83 10.69
C ILE A 17 -63.97 1.55 9.46
N THR A 18 -63.35 1.14 8.34
CA THR A 18 -64.04 0.31 7.34
C THR A 18 -63.06 -0.74 6.84
N GLY A 19 -63.41 -1.97 7.12
CA GLY A 19 -62.68 -3.14 6.62
C GLY A 19 -63.01 -3.41 5.15
N VAL A 20 -62.02 -3.89 4.41
CA VAL A 20 -62.22 -4.72 3.23
C VAL A 20 -60.99 -5.61 2.98
N ALA A 21 -61.27 -6.91 2.95
CA ALA A 21 -60.65 -8.01 2.15
C ALA A 21 -59.13 -8.18 2.11
N SER A 22 -58.71 -9.25 2.73
CA SER A 22 -57.44 -9.97 2.56
C SER A 22 -57.26 -10.48 1.16
N THR A 23 -56.20 -10.06 0.47
CA THR A 23 -55.56 -10.78 -0.63
C THR A 23 -54.17 -11.19 -0.20
N PRO A 24 -53.72 -12.45 -0.37
CA PRO A 24 -52.40 -12.88 -0.01
C PRO A 24 -51.40 -12.34 -1.02
N ALA A 25 -50.47 -11.49 -0.58
CA ALA A 25 -49.30 -11.13 -1.35
C ALA A 25 -48.40 -12.36 -1.53
N GLN A 26 -48.31 -12.83 -2.75
CA GLN A 26 -47.31 -13.80 -3.16
C GLN A 26 -45.94 -13.17 -2.96
N THR A 27 -45.18 -13.73 -2.04
CA THR A 27 -43.77 -13.42 -1.81
C THR A 27 -43.01 -13.90 -3.05
N GLN A 28 -42.53 -12.98 -3.88
CA GLN A 28 -41.52 -13.26 -4.89
C GLN A 28 -40.19 -13.54 -4.18
N GLN A 29 -39.98 -14.80 -3.89
CA GLN A 29 -38.74 -15.36 -3.34
C GLN A 29 -38.05 -16.16 -4.46
N SER A 30 -37.59 -15.50 -5.53
CA SER A 30 -37.06 -16.25 -6.68
C SER A 30 -35.84 -15.65 -7.38
N ASP A 31 -35.26 -14.50 -6.93
CA ASP A 31 -34.11 -13.93 -7.65
C ASP A 31 -32.77 -13.97 -6.91
N VAL A 32 -32.74 -14.19 -5.59
CA VAL A 32 -31.49 -14.28 -4.84
C VAL A 32 -30.77 -15.61 -5.04
N THR A 33 -31.52 -16.68 -5.33
CA THR A 33 -30.95 -18.04 -5.51
C THR A 33 -30.27 -18.25 -6.86
N LYS A 34 -30.64 -17.46 -7.88
CA LYS A 34 -30.02 -17.57 -9.21
C LYS A 34 -28.67 -16.85 -9.32
N GLN A 35 -28.51 -15.72 -8.62
CA GLN A 35 -27.22 -15.01 -8.62
C GLN A 35 -26.13 -15.77 -7.86
N SER A 36 -26.45 -16.35 -6.71
CA SER A 36 -25.49 -17.17 -5.94
C SER A 36 -25.05 -18.43 -6.70
N LYS A 37 -25.94 -18.99 -7.52
CA LYS A 37 -25.62 -20.20 -8.31
C LYS A 37 -24.72 -19.89 -9.50
N THR A 38 -24.82 -18.70 -10.08
CA THR A 38 -24.00 -18.28 -11.23
C THR A 38 -22.59 -17.87 -10.77
N GLU A 39 -22.45 -17.20 -9.62
CA GLU A 39 -21.15 -16.85 -9.05
C GLU A 39 -20.40 -18.09 -8.56
N ASN A 40 -21.06 -19.04 -7.90
CA ASN A 40 -20.45 -20.30 -7.51
C ASN A 40 -20.01 -21.15 -8.72
N SER A 41 -20.77 -21.18 -9.80
CA SER A 41 -20.39 -21.91 -11.00
C SER A 41 -19.16 -21.30 -11.70
N ALA A 42 -19.02 -19.98 -11.70
CA ALA A 42 -17.85 -19.30 -12.27
C ALA A 42 -16.58 -19.50 -11.43
N THR A 43 -16.72 -19.66 -10.13
CA THR A 43 -15.61 -19.93 -9.20
C THR A 43 -15.18 -21.40 -9.25
N GLN A 44 -16.09 -22.31 -9.48
CA GLN A 44 -15.82 -23.76 -9.60
C GLN A 44 -15.03 -24.13 -10.85
N ASN A 45 -15.02 -23.29 -11.88
CA ASN A 45 -14.36 -23.59 -13.16
C ASN A 45 -12.94 -22.99 -13.28
N ARG A 46 -12.38 -22.42 -12.23
CA ARG A 46 -11.03 -21.84 -12.24
C ARG A 46 -10.37 -21.97 -10.88
N VAL A 47 -9.06 -22.25 -10.91
CA VAL A 47 -8.18 -22.25 -9.71
C VAL A 47 -7.01 -21.34 -9.99
N LEU A 48 -6.74 -20.41 -9.07
CA LEU A 48 -5.56 -19.54 -9.09
C LEU A 48 -4.65 -19.95 -7.93
N GLY A 49 -3.38 -20.20 -8.21
CA GLY A 49 -2.43 -20.60 -7.20
C GLY A 49 -0.98 -20.49 -7.64
N GLU A 50 -0.09 -20.83 -6.72
CA GLU A 50 1.33 -21.01 -6.94
C GLU A 50 1.63 -22.51 -7.03
N VAL A 51 2.43 -22.91 -8.01
CA VAL A 51 2.80 -24.32 -8.21
C VAL A 51 3.68 -24.78 -7.06
N MET A 52 3.24 -25.81 -6.34
CA MET A 52 4.04 -26.47 -5.30
C MET A 52 4.82 -27.63 -5.88
N THR A 53 4.12 -28.56 -6.54
CA THR A 53 4.71 -29.75 -7.13
C THR A 53 4.04 -30.09 -8.45
N ILE A 54 4.83 -30.71 -9.33
CA ILE A 54 4.38 -31.22 -10.64
C ILE A 54 4.70 -32.69 -10.68
N ASP A 55 3.68 -33.51 -10.83
CA ASP A 55 3.80 -34.94 -11.05
C ASP A 55 3.42 -35.24 -12.52
N ALA A 56 4.42 -35.20 -13.38
CA ALA A 56 4.22 -35.41 -14.80
C ALA A 56 3.76 -36.86 -15.13
N PRO A 57 4.31 -37.94 -14.51
CA PRO A 57 3.82 -39.29 -14.69
C PRO A 57 2.35 -39.49 -14.33
N GLN A 58 1.89 -38.87 -13.22
CA GLN A 58 0.51 -38.97 -12.77
C GLN A 58 -0.39 -37.88 -13.37
N LYS A 59 0.19 -36.98 -14.19
CA LYS A 59 -0.52 -35.83 -14.77
C LYS A 59 -1.25 -35.01 -13.71
N GLN A 60 -0.55 -34.70 -12.59
CA GLN A 60 -1.08 -33.92 -11.48
C GLN A 60 -0.25 -32.67 -11.22
N LEU A 61 -0.96 -31.59 -10.88
CA LEU A 61 -0.38 -30.32 -10.50
C LEU A 61 -0.94 -29.94 -9.13
N SER A 62 -0.06 -29.79 -8.14
CA SER A 62 -0.44 -29.32 -6.81
C SER A 62 -0.17 -27.83 -6.69
N LEU A 63 -1.18 -27.07 -6.29
CA LEU A 63 -1.17 -25.63 -6.20
C LEU A 63 -1.41 -25.18 -4.75
N LYS A 64 -0.78 -24.08 -4.37
CA LYS A 64 -1.11 -23.33 -3.16
C LYS A 64 -1.98 -22.12 -3.56
N THR A 65 -3.22 -22.13 -3.13
CA THR A 65 -4.19 -21.05 -3.42
C THR A 65 -3.89 -19.79 -2.58
N ALA A 66 -4.53 -18.66 -2.90
CA ALA A 66 -4.29 -17.39 -2.21
C ALA A 66 -4.66 -17.42 -0.72
N ASP A 67 -5.60 -18.27 -0.33
CA ASP A 67 -6.01 -18.55 1.06
C ASP A 67 -5.11 -19.59 1.76
N GLY A 68 -4.01 -20.00 1.11
CA GLY A 68 -3.00 -20.91 1.66
C GLY A 68 -3.36 -22.39 1.58
N LYS A 69 -4.53 -22.74 1.04
CA LYS A 69 -4.98 -24.13 0.94
C LYS A 69 -4.35 -24.83 -0.26
N PRO A 70 -4.03 -26.13 -0.16
CA PRO A 70 -3.61 -26.91 -1.31
C PRO A 70 -4.81 -27.20 -2.24
N ALA A 71 -4.58 -27.12 -3.55
CA ALA A 71 -5.51 -27.52 -4.57
C ALA A 71 -4.81 -28.45 -5.56
N ASN A 72 -5.37 -29.64 -5.76
CA ASN A 72 -4.86 -30.61 -6.73
C ASN A 72 -5.64 -30.48 -8.04
N VAL A 73 -4.91 -30.42 -9.12
CA VAL A 73 -5.42 -30.29 -10.48
C VAL A 73 -4.97 -31.48 -11.29
N THR A 74 -5.91 -32.16 -11.92
CA THR A 74 -5.64 -33.26 -12.86
C THR A 74 -5.44 -32.67 -14.26
N LEU A 75 -4.38 -33.09 -14.90
CA LEU A 75 -4.03 -32.73 -16.28
C LEU A 75 -4.40 -33.88 -17.23
N ASN A 76 -4.61 -33.58 -18.49
CA ASN A 76 -4.80 -34.60 -19.51
C ASN A 76 -4.13 -34.20 -20.83
N ASP A 77 -4.17 -35.08 -21.84
CA ASP A 77 -3.51 -34.85 -23.13
C ASP A 77 -4.10 -33.67 -23.92
N ASN A 78 -5.33 -33.25 -23.60
CA ASN A 78 -5.98 -32.09 -24.18
C ASN A 78 -5.79 -30.81 -23.40
N THR A 79 -4.99 -30.84 -22.28
CA THR A 79 -4.70 -29.66 -21.49
C THR A 79 -3.78 -28.74 -22.29
N VAL A 80 -4.21 -27.49 -22.48
CA VAL A 80 -3.45 -26.48 -23.20
C VAL A 80 -2.67 -25.63 -22.20
N TYR A 81 -1.37 -25.44 -22.43
CA TYR A 81 -0.49 -24.63 -21.57
C TYR A 81 -0.12 -23.34 -22.29
N ARG A 82 -0.28 -22.21 -21.63
CA ARG A 82 0.02 -20.88 -22.16
C ARG A 82 0.83 -20.09 -21.17
N ARG A 83 1.92 -19.46 -21.63
CA ARG A 83 2.74 -18.54 -20.81
C ARG A 83 2.39 -17.10 -21.15
N VAL A 84 2.09 -16.31 -20.14
CA VAL A 84 1.73 -14.89 -20.26
C VAL A 84 2.72 -14.03 -19.50
N PRO A 85 3.29 -12.99 -20.12
CA PRO A 85 4.11 -12.03 -19.39
C PRO A 85 3.31 -11.37 -18.27
N PRO A 86 3.92 -11.08 -17.10
CA PRO A 86 3.25 -10.39 -16.02
C PRO A 86 2.71 -9.02 -16.44
N GLY A 87 1.43 -8.75 -16.13
CA GLY A 87 0.73 -7.52 -16.49
C GLY A 87 0.02 -7.57 -17.85
N GLU A 88 0.23 -8.61 -18.66
CA GLU A 88 -0.53 -8.80 -19.90
C GLU A 88 -1.86 -9.48 -19.58
N ILE A 89 -2.96 -8.92 -20.07
CA ILE A 89 -4.31 -9.42 -19.88
C ILE A 89 -4.77 -10.18 -21.13
N ASN A 90 -4.19 -9.85 -22.28
CA ASN A 90 -4.57 -10.43 -23.56
C ASN A 90 -3.90 -11.79 -23.75
N LEU A 91 -4.71 -12.85 -23.79
CA LEU A 91 -4.25 -14.22 -24.01
C LEU A 91 -3.81 -14.49 -25.47
N ASP A 92 -4.12 -13.61 -26.41
CA ASP A 92 -3.69 -13.75 -27.81
C ASP A 92 -2.16 -13.62 -27.93
N LYS A 93 -1.53 -12.93 -27.00
CA LYS A 93 -0.08 -12.80 -26.89
C LYS A 93 0.58 -13.91 -26.06
N ALA A 94 -0.22 -14.85 -25.55
CA ALA A 94 0.30 -15.94 -24.74
C ALA A 94 1.06 -16.95 -25.60
N ALA A 95 2.32 -17.21 -25.25
CA ALA A 95 3.12 -18.26 -25.89
C ALA A 95 2.58 -19.65 -25.52
N SER A 96 2.55 -20.56 -26.49
CA SER A 96 2.30 -21.98 -26.19
C SER A 96 3.55 -22.57 -25.55
N ILE A 97 3.36 -23.31 -24.46
CA ILE A 97 4.42 -23.99 -23.71
C ILE A 97 4.02 -25.45 -23.46
N SER A 98 4.93 -26.22 -22.90
CA SER A 98 4.69 -27.60 -22.45
C SER A 98 4.56 -27.68 -20.93
N LEU A 99 4.20 -28.85 -20.39
CA LEU A 99 4.17 -29.09 -18.96
C LEU A 99 5.58 -28.97 -18.33
N GLU A 100 6.61 -29.35 -19.07
CA GLU A 100 8.01 -29.31 -18.65
C GLU A 100 8.55 -27.89 -18.46
N ASP A 101 7.91 -26.90 -19.09
CA ASP A 101 8.26 -25.48 -18.95
C ASP A 101 7.70 -24.84 -17.67
N ILE A 102 6.89 -25.57 -16.91
CA ILE A 102 6.30 -25.12 -15.66
C ILE A 102 7.21 -25.51 -14.49
N ALA A 103 7.49 -24.60 -13.59
CA ALA A 103 8.34 -24.85 -12.43
C ALA A 103 7.61 -24.58 -11.09
N ALA A 104 8.12 -25.18 -10.02
CA ALA A 104 7.65 -24.84 -8.68
C ALA A 104 7.88 -23.36 -8.36
N GLY A 105 6.87 -22.69 -7.82
CA GLY A 105 6.86 -21.26 -7.56
C GLY A 105 6.27 -20.43 -8.70
N ASP A 106 5.93 -21.01 -9.84
CA ASP A 106 5.20 -20.31 -10.89
C ASP A 106 3.76 -20.03 -10.47
N ARG A 107 3.22 -18.89 -10.88
CA ARG A 107 1.81 -18.55 -10.67
C ARG A 107 0.98 -19.04 -11.84
N VAL A 108 -0.07 -19.78 -11.54
CA VAL A 108 -0.92 -20.36 -12.56
C VAL A 108 -2.40 -20.03 -12.33
N LEU A 109 -3.08 -19.72 -13.41
CA LEU A 109 -4.53 -19.71 -13.47
C LEU A 109 -4.98 -20.93 -14.29
N VAL A 110 -5.57 -21.89 -13.61
CA VAL A 110 -6.12 -23.08 -14.26
C VAL A 110 -7.61 -22.89 -14.53
N LYS A 111 -8.02 -23.08 -15.75
CA LYS A 111 -9.42 -23.17 -16.15
C LYS A 111 -9.73 -24.62 -16.48
N GLY A 112 -10.82 -25.13 -15.93
CA GLY A 112 -11.17 -26.53 -16.09
C GLY A 112 -12.61 -26.83 -15.72
N LYS A 113 -12.88 -28.08 -15.42
CA LYS A 113 -14.16 -28.55 -14.95
C LYS A 113 -13.99 -29.28 -13.65
N LEU A 114 -14.85 -29.00 -12.69
CA LEU A 114 -14.92 -29.71 -11.43
C LEU A 114 -15.96 -30.83 -11.58
N ASP A 115 -15.48 -32.06 -11.68
CA ASP A 115 -16.32 -33.27 -11.57
C ASP A 115 -15.95 -33.95 -10.23
N GLU A 116 -15.47 -35.18 -10.19
CA GLU A 116 -14.92 -35.82 -8.98
C GLU A 116 -13.57 -35.21 -8.59
N SER A 117 -12.80 -34.73 -9.56
CA SER A 117 -11.56 -33.94 -9.39
C SER A 117 -11.58 -32.73 -10.31
N PHE A 118 -10.74 -31.74 -10.04
CA PHE A 118 -10.62 -30.57 -10.91
C PHE A 118 -9.74 -30.92 -12.12
N VAL A 119 -10.35 -31.08 -13.30
CA VAL A 119 -9.65 -31.41 -14.53
C VAL A 119 -9.36 -30.13 -15.32
N ALA A 120 -8.09 -29.90 -15.61
CA ALA A 120 -7.62 -28.72 -16.34
C ALA A 120 -7.91 -28.84 -17.84
N ARG A 121 -8.42 -27.75 -18.42
CA ARG A 121 -8.50 -27.55 -19.88
C ARG A 121 -7.42 -26.61 -20.38
N VAL A 122 -7.17 -25.54 -19.61
CA VAL A 122 -6.15 -24.53 -19.92
C VAL A 122 -5.40 -24.17 -18.65
N VAL A 123 -4.09 -24.19 -18.70
CA VAL A 123 -3.18 -23.71 -17.67
C VAL A 123 -2.48 -22.47 -18.20
N ILE A 124 -2.75 -21.33 -17.58
CA ILE A 124 -2.11 -20.05 -17.91
C ILE A 124 -1.04 -19.81 -16.87
N VAL A 125 0.19 -19.69 -17.32
CA VAL A 125 1.38 -19.61 -16.45
C VAL A 125 1.99 -18.23 -16.52
N MET A 126 2.29 -17.65 -15.37
CA MET A 126 3.25 -16.56 -15.20
C MET A 126 4.44 -17.13 -14.47
N SER A 127 5.59 -17.23 -15.12
CA SER A 127 6.75 -17.83 -14.49
C SER A 127 7.26 -16.94 -13.34
N LYS A 128 7.82 -17.58 -12.32
CA LYS A 128 8.46 -16.89 -11.20
C LYS A 128 9.57 -15.95 -11.66
N SER A 129 10.34 -16.36 -12.68
CA SER A 129 11.40 -15.52 -13.27
C SER A 129 10.83 -14.26 -13.95
N ASP A 130 9.77 -14.39 -14.75
CA ASP A 130 9.14 -13.25 -15.41
C ASP A 130 8.56 -12.25 -14.39
N ILE A 131 7.96 -12.77 -13.31
CA ILE A 131 7.45 -11.95 -12.21
C ILE A 131 8.60 -11.20 -11.53
N ALA A 132 9.70 -11.89 -11.22
CA ALA A 132 10.86 -11.27 -10.58
C ALA A 132 11.50 -10.21 -11.47
N GLU A 133 11.60 -10.47 -12.78
CA GLU A 133 12.12 -9.52 -13.76
C GLU A 133 11.20 -8.29 -13.90
N LYS A 134 9.88 -8.50 -13.96
CA LYS A 134 8.93 -7.38 -13.95
C LYS A 134 9.11 -6.53 -12.69
N HIS A 135 9.16 -7.14 -11.52
CA HIS A 135 9.38 -6.41 -10.27
C HIS A 135 10.71 -5.65 -10.26
N ALA A 136 11.77 -6.21 -10.85
CA ALA A 136 13.04 -5.52 -10.98
C ALA A 136 12.93 -4.28 -11.90
N ARG A 137 12.29 -4.43 -13.06
CA ARG A 137 12.04 -3.31 -14.00
C ARG A 137 11.15 -2.24 -13.37
N ASP A 138 10.08 -2.65 -12.68
CA ASP A 138 9.17 -1.71 -12.01
C ASP A 138 9.91 -0.91 -10.92
N ARG A 139 10.73 -1.59 -10.08
CA ARG A 139 11.57 -0.90 -9.08
C ARG A 139 12.53 0.08 -9.72
N GLU A 140 13.20 -0.32 -10.81
CA GLU A 140 14.11 0.56 -11.55
C GLU A 140 13.37 1.78 -12.12
N ALA A 141 12.18 1.58 -12.67
CA ALA A 141 11.35 2.68 -13.16
C ALA A 141 10.97 3.66 -12.05
N TRP A 142 10.55 3.15 -10.88
CA TRP A 142 10.25 3.97 -9.71
C TRP A 142 11.47 4.72 -9.16
N LEU A 143 12.66 4.10 -9.20
CA LEU A 143 13.90 4.75 -8.77
C LEU A 143 14.34 5.86 -9.75
N LYS A 144 14.25 5.62 -11.04
CA LYS A 144 14.72 6.57 -12.08
C LYS A 144 13.73 7.70 -12.36
N ARG A 145 12.45 7.40 -12.40
CA ARG A 145 11.39 8.31 -12.83
C ARG A 145 10.43 8.70 -11.73
N GLY A 146 10.45 8.01 -10.60
CA GLY A 146 9.50 8.27 -9.51
C GLY A 146 9.75 9.61 -8.83
N VAL A 147 8.68 10.32 -8.53
CA VAL A 147 8.68 11.54 -7.72
C VAL A 147 7.96 11.26 -6.41
N SER A 148 8.54 11.70 -5.29
CA SER A 148 7.93 11.52 -3.97
C SER A 148 7.91 12.81 -3.18
N GLY A 149 6.88 13.01 -2.38
CA GLY A 149 6.76 14.21 -1.54
C GLY A 149 5.49 14.21 -0.70
N VAL A 150 5.24 15.37 -0.08
CA VAL A 150 4.03 15.63 0.69
C VAL A 150 3.10 16.53 -0.11
N ILE A 151 1.83 16.20 -0.17
CA ILE A 151 0.81 16.99 -0.85
C ILE A 151 0.63 18.32 -0.11
N THR A 152 0.83 19.44 -0.81
CA THR A 152 0.63 20.79 -0.26
C THR A 152 -0.61 21.47 -0.80
N ALA A 153 -1.04 21.12 -2.01
CA ALA A 153 -2.29 21.60 -2.60
C ALA A 153 -2.87 20.58 -3.58
N LEU A 154 -4.17 20.63 -3.76
CA LEU A 154 -4.95 19.83 -4.70
C LEU A 154 -5.85 20.72 -5.51
N ASN A 155 -5.89 20.52 -6.82
CA ASN A 155 -6.85 21.17 -7.72
C ASN A 155 -7.77 20.10 -8.31
N PRO A 156 -9.01 19.94 -7.81
CA PRO A 156 -9.93 18.91 -8.27
C PRO A 156 -10.40 19.10 -9.71
N GLU A 157 -10.51 20.35 -10.19
CA GLU A 157 -11.00 20.67 -11.53
C GLU A 157 -10.01 20.21 -12.61
N LYS A 158 -8.71 20.48 -12.39
CA LYS A 158 -7.62 20.11 -13.29
C LYS A 158 -7.00 18.76 -12.95
N LYS A 159 -7.40 18.15 -11.82
CA LYS A 159 -6.74 16.98 -11.24
C LYS A 159 -5.23 17.16 -11.06
N ASP A 160 -4.84 18.36 -10.67
CA ASP A 160 -3.45 18.70 -10.39
C ASP A 160 -3.13 18.52 -8.90
N ILE A 161 -1.95 17.99 -8.63
CA ILE A 161 -1.43 17.79 -7.28
C ILE A 161 -0.15 18.60 -7.16
N THR A 162 -0.06 19.43 -6.13
CA THR A 162 1.18 20.13 -5.80
C THR A 162 1.91 19.36 -4.71
N LEU A 163 3.11 18.90 -5.02
CA LEU A 163 3.98 18.21 -4.09
C LEU A 163 5.10 19.12 -3.62
N ARG A 164 5.37 19.07 -2.33
CA ARG A 164 6.63 19.51 -1.76
C ARG A 164 7.56 18.32 -1.71
N THR A 165 8.58 18.33 -2.56
CA THR A 165 9.63 17.32 -2.61
C THR A 165 10.83 17.81 -1.79
N GLY A 166 11.47 16.95 -1.02
CA GLY A 166 12.65 17.30 -0.23
C GLY A 166 12.67 16.64 1.15
N LEU A 167 13.88 16.43 1.66
CA LEU A 167 14.15 15.93 3.00
C LEU A 167 14.36 17.12 3.95
N GLY A 168 13.50 17.23 4.97
CA GLY A 168 13.60 18.26 6.00
C GLY A 168 12.70 19.49 5.76
N ALA A 169 12.44 20.23 6.84
CA ALA A 169 11.57 21.40 6.84
C ALA A 169 12.18 22.66 6.18
N SER A 170 13.47 22.64 5.88
CA SER A 170 14.25 23.79 5.40
C SER A 170 14.82 23.63 4.00
N SER A 171 14.60 22.52 3.32
CA SER A 171 15.01 22.43 1.93
C SER A 171 14.20 23.44 1.14
N ASN A 172 14.83 24.17 0.23
CA ASN A 172 14.14 24.89 -0.84
C ASN A 172 13.29 23.85 -1.56
N ASN A 173 12.03 23.81 -1.15
CA ASN A 173 11.10 22.79 -1.56
C ASN A 173 10.84 22.98 -3.03
N THR A 174 11.36 22.09 -3.85
CA THR A 174 10.94 22.05 -5.23
C THR A 174 9.46 21.70 -5.23
N ILE A 175 8.65 22.66 -5.61
CA ILE A 175 7.22 22.44 -5.82
C ILE A 175 7.11 21.78 -7.19
N THR A 176 6.63 20.54 -7.19
CA THR A 176 6.37 19.81 -8.43
C THR A 176 4.88 19.74 -8.64
N SER A 177 4.40 20.30 -9.75
CA SER A 177 3.02 20.12 -10.20
C SER A 177 2.90 18.78 -10.90
N ILE A 178 1.95 17.98 -10.46
CA ILE A 178 1.66 16.66 -11.02
C ILE A 178 0.30 16.68 -11.66
N ALA A 179 0.25 16.47 -12.98
CA ALA A 179 -0.98 16.17 -13.70
C ALA A 179 -1.35 14.71 -13.44
N ALA A 180 -2.48 14.49 -12.81
CA ALA A 180 -2.95 13.18 -12.38
C ALA A 180 -4.08 12.63 -13.26
N GLU A 181 -4.41 13.30 -14.35
CA GLU A 181 -5.45 12.87 -15.28
C GLU A 181 -5.03 11.59 -16.01
N GLY A 182 -5.90 10.57 -15.97
CA GLY A 182 -5.61 9.25 -16.55
C GLY A 182 -4.71 8.35 -15.71
N GLY A 183 -4.16 8.83 -14.60
CA GLY A 183 -3.32 8.04 -13.70
C GLY A 183 -4.10 7.01 -12.88
N THR A 184 -3.47 5.89 -12.59
CA THR A 184 -4.00 4.89 -11.65
C THR A 184 -3.68 5.29 -10.22
N PHE A 185 -4.70 5.36 -9.36
CA PHE A 185 -4.54 5.72 -7.96
C PHE A 185 -4.58 4.49 -7.07
N ARG A 186 -3.65 4.45 -6.12
CA ARG A 186 -3.63 3.47 -5.01
C ARG A 186 -3.44 4.18 -3.69
N ARG A 187 -3.97 3.60 -2.62
CA ARG A 187 -3.82 4.13 -1.27
C ARG A 187 -3.49 3.04 -0.27
N TYR A 188 -2.48 3.28 0.54
CA TYR A 188 -2.18 2.43 1.67
C TYR A 188 -3.24 2.61 2.77
N SER A 189 -3.73 1.49 3.30
CA SER A 189 -4.70 1.44 4.38
C SER A 189 -4.31 0.34 5.37
N GLY A 190 -3.48 0.69 6.36
CA GLY A 190 -3.08 -0.25 7.43
C GLY A 190 -1.93 -1.20 7.10
N SER A 191 -1.69 -1.54 5.85
CA SER A 191 -0.52 -2.28 5.36
C SER A 191 0.39 -1.36 4.56
N VAL A 192 1.67 -1.70 4.50
CA VAL A 192 2.69 -0.96 3.77
C VAL A 192 3.22 -1.71 2.55
N LYS A 193 2.71 -2.90 2.30
CA LYS A 193 3.03 -3.63 1.08
C LYS A 193 2.26 -3.03 -0.09
N PHE A 194 2.93 -2.77 -1.18
CA PHE A 194 2.31 -2.25 -2.41
C PHE A 194 1.14 -3.12 -2.88
N LYS A 195 1.26 -4.43 -2.77
CA LYS A 195 0.21 -5.39 -3.13
C LYS A 195 -1.09 -5.19 -2.35
N ASP A 196 -0.99 -4.63 -1.14
CA ASP A 196 -2.13 -4.39 -0.24
C ASP A 196 -2.68 -2.97 -0.39
N ALA A 197 -2.04 -2.12 -1.21
CA ALA A 197 -2.55 -0.80 -1.54
C ALA A 197 -3.81 -0.95 -2.38
N ARG A 198 -4.94 -0.51 -1.82
CA ARG A 198 -6.23 -0.58 -2.51
C ARG A 198 -6.33 0.42 -3.65
N LEU A 199 -7.13 0.12 -4.64
CA LEU A 199 -7.51 1.11 -5.65
C LEU A 199 -8.18 2.31 -4.97
N SER A 200 -7.89 3.49 -5.46
CA SER A 200 -8.28 4.77 -4.90
C SER A 200 -8.64 5.75 -6.02
N SER A 201 -8.91 6.99 -5.66
CA SER A 201 -9.21 8.05 -6.61
C SER A 201 -8.59 9.37 -6.16
N PHE A 202 -8.59 10.36 -7.05
CA PHE A 202 -8.15 11.72 -6.74
C PHE A 202 -8.91 12.32 -5.53
N ALA A 203 -10.20 12.02 -5.41
CA ALA A 203 -11.05 12.54 -4.34
C ALA A 203 -10.64 12.08 -2.93
N GLU A 204 -9.91 10.98 -2.82
CA GLU A 204 -9.43 10.47 -1.52
C GLU A 204 -8.09 11.07 -1.08
N LEU A 205 -7.42 11.83 -1.94
CA LEU A 205 -6.18 12.53 -1.61
C LEU A 205 -6.45 13.67 -0.61
N LYS A 206 -5.52 13.87 0.30
CA LYS A 206 -5.59 14.93 1.31
C LYS A 206 -4.29 15.72 1.34
N VAL A 207 -4.40 17.03 1.57
CA VAL A 207 -3.23 17.84 1.91
C VAL A 207 -2.57 17.28 3.16
N GLY A 208 -1.25 17.12 3.13
CA GLY A 208 -0.48 16.44 4.17
C GLY A 208 -0.22 14.95 3.94
N ASP A 209 -0.93 14.30 3.02
CA ASP A 209 -0.61 12.93 2.64
C ASP A 209 0.77 12.86 1.98
N GLN A 210 1.47 11.77 2.22
CA GLN A 210 2.64 11.41 1.43
C GLN A 210 2.19 10.76 0.12
N LEU A 211 2.88 11.11 -0.96
CA LEU A 211 2.56 10.64 -2.29
C LEU A 211 3.85 10.26 -3.03
N ARG A 212 3.77 9.17 -3.75
CA ARG A 212 4.72 8.82 -4.82
C ARG A 212 3.97 8.75 -6.13
N ALA A 213 4.56 9.32 -7.17
CA ALA A 213 4.03 9.22 -8.52
C ALA A 213 5.09 8.65 -9.46
N LEU A 214 4.69 7.73 -10.31
CA LEU A 214 5.47 7.24 -11.43
C LEU A 214 4.90 7.85 -12.71
N GLY A 215 5.76 8.41 -13.52
CA GLY A 215 5.36 9.08 -14.75
C GLY A 215 6.55 9.72 -15.45
N GLU A 216 6.31 10.79 -16.19
CA GLU A 216 7.32 11.52 -16.93
C GLU A 216 7.03 13.02 -16.90
N LYS A 217 8.06 13.84 -17.10
CA LYS A 217 7.86 15.27 -17.33
C LYS A 217 7.24 15.47 -18.71
N ASN A 218 6.32 16.44 -18.79
CA ASN A 218 5.80 16.88 -20.08
C ASN A 218 6.93 17.45 -20.97
N ALA A 219 6.65 17.66 -22.24
CA ALA A 219 7.65 18.12 -23.22
C ALA A 219 8.33 19.44 -22.79
N ASP A 220 7.62 20.32 -22.08
CA ASP A 220 8.11 21.62 -21.63
C ASP A 220 8.89 21.51 -20.30
N GLY A 221 8.90 20.36 -19.64
CA GLY A 221 9.55 20.14 -18.35
C GLY A 221 8.88 20.85 -17.16
N THR A 222 7.73 21.50 -17.38
CA THR A 222 7.02 22.32 -16.37
C THR A 222 6.12 21.52 -15.47
N GLN A 223 5.61 20.37 -15.93
CA GLN A 223 4.67 19.54 -15.22
C GLN A 223 5.08 18.07 -15.31
N TYR A 224 4.79 17.32 -14.27
CA TYR A 224 4.99 15.88 -14.22
C TYR A 224 3.67 15.17 -14.49
N VAL A 225 3.60 14.36 -15.54
CA VAL A 225 2.40 13.59 -15.91
C VAL A 225 2.48 12.22 -15.25
N ALA A 226 1.59 11.96 -14.29
CA ALA A 226 1.59 10.72 -13.53
C ALA A 226 0.82 9.62 -14.25
N GLN A 227 1.44 8.43 -14.33
CA GLN A 227 0.84 7.19 -14.81
C GLN A 227 0.30 6.37 -13.63
N GLU A 228 1.02 6.34 -12.53
CA GLU A 228 0.62 5.66 -11.31
C GLU A 228 0.89 6.56 -10.10
N ILE A 229 -0.06 6.60 -9.18
CA ILE A 229 0.00 7.41 -7.97
C ILE A 229 -0.31 6.52 -6.78
N VAL A 230 0.62 6.51 -5.80
CA VAL A 230 0.44 5.81 -4.54
C VAL A 230 0.48 6.82 -3.42
N SER A 231 -0.54 6.83 -2.58
CA SER A 231 -0.67 7.77 -1.47
C SER A 231 -0.90 7.08 -0.13
N GLY A 232 -0.66 7.81 0.94
CA GLY A 232 -0.97 7.36 2.30
C GLY A 232 -0.82 8.47 3.32
N THR A 233 -1.61 8.39 4.38
CA THR A 233 -1.47 9.30 5.53
C THR A 233 -0.48 8.69 6.50
N PHE A 234 0.76 9.21 6.50
CA PHE A 234 1.82 8.77 7.39
C PHE A 234 2.20 9.88 8.35
N ARG A 235 2.53 9.50 9.56
CA ARG A 235 3.10 10.40 10.57
C ARG A 235 4.52 9.98 10.86
N THR A 236 5.44 10.94 10.80
CA THR A 236 6.82 10.74 11.26
C THR A 236 6.94 11.27 12.66
N ILE A 237 7.27 10.40 13.60
CA ILE A 237 7.42 10.70 15.01
C ILE A 237 8.83 10.28 15.43
N SER A 238 9.48 11.11 16.21
CA SER A 238 10.80 10.80 16.74
C SER A 238 10.78 10.79 18.26
N GLY A 239 11.70 10.05 18.85
CA GLY A 239 11.77 10.00 20.30
C GLY A 239 12.86 9.08 20.83
N ARG A 240 12.81 8.84 22.15
CA ARG A 240 13.72 7.93 22.84
C ARG A 240 12.98 6.76 23.40
N ILE A 241 13.55 5.57 23.20
CA ILE A 241 12.99 4.30 23.68
C ILE A 241 12.98 4.27 25.20
N ILE A 242 11.83 3.92 25.77
CA ILE A 242 11.65 3.63 27.19
C ILE A 242 11.84 2.12 27.42
N SER A 243 11.16 1.29 26.63
CA SER A 243 11.23 -0.16 26.73
C SER A 243 10.92 -0.83 25.39
N VAL A 244 11.48 -2.01 25.22
CA VAL A 244 11.24 -2.89 24.07
C VAL A 244 10.69 -4.22 24.59
N ASP A 245 9.59 -4.68 24.03
CA ASP A 245 9.02 -5.99 24.32
C ASP A 245 8.97 -6.82 23.02
N PRO A 246 9.91 -7.73 22.83
CA PRO A 246 9.96 -8.58 21.64
C PRO A 246 8.77 -9.57 21.56
N ALA A 247 8.18 -9.96 22.70
CA ALA A 247 7.10 -10.95 22.74
C ALA A 247 5.79 -10.35 22.19
N THR A 248 5.47 -9.12 22.58
CA THR A 248 4.32 -8.37 22.07
C THR A 248 4.64 -7.57 20.82
N ARG A 249 5.90 -7.53 20.40
CA ARG A 249 6.41 -6.70 19.30
C ARG A 249 6.12 -5.21 19.49
N GLU A 250 6.26 -4.73 20.72
CA GLU A 250 6.00 -3.35 21.08
C GLU A 250 7.25 -2.60 21.51
N VAL A 251 7.36 -1.35 21.09
CA VAL A 251 8.38 -0.41 21.53
C VAL A 251 7.68 0.79 22.18
N LYS A 252 7.89 1.00 23.46
CA LYS A 252 7.44 2.23 24.15
C LYS A 252 8.53 3.27 24.06
N PHE A 253 8.17 4.49 23.69
CA PHE A 253 9.11 5.59 23.57
C PHE A 253 8.47 6.92 23.96
N THR A 254 9.29 7.90 24.33
CA THR A 254 8.84 9.26 24.58
C THR A 254 8.95 10.07 23.29
N ASP A 255 7.83 10.62 22.82
CA ASP A 255 7.82 11.51 21.65
C ASP A 255 8.63 12.79 21.95
N ALA A 256 9.58 13.11 21.08
CA ALA A 256 10.48 14.26 21.25
C ALA A 256 9.76 15.62 21.20
N GLN A 257 8.62 15.70 20.51
CA GLN A 257 7.85 16.95 20.39
C GLN A 257 6.86 17.15 21.52
N THR A 258 6.07 16.13 21.83
CA THR A 258 4.98 16.25 22.80
C THR A 258 5.39 15.83 24.20
N GLN A 259 6.55 15.19 24.38
CA GLN A 259 7.06 14.61 25.62
C GLN A 259 6.10 13.56 26.23
N LYS A 260 5.16 13.03 25.44
CA LYS A 260 4.22 12.02 25.86
C LYS A 260 4.72 10.63 25.49
N PRO A 261 4.41 9.60 26.31
CA PRO A 261 4.72 8.23 25.95
C PRO A 261 3.80 7.75 24.81
N LEU A 262 4.40 7.05 23.85
CA LEU A 262 3.73 6.40 22.75
C LEU A 262 4.19 4.94 22.65
N THR A 263 3.30 4.09 22.14
CA THR A 263 3.60 2.69 21.85
C THR A 263 3.63 2.47 20.35
N VAL A 264 4.73 1.96 19.85
CA VAL A 264 4.89 1.49 18.47
C VAL A 264 4.69 0.00 18.42
N VAL A 265 3.78 -0.45 17.57
CA VAL A 265 3.62 -1.86 17.23
C VAL A 265 4.44 -2.17 15.98
N VAL A 266 5.34 -3.12 16.09
CA VAL A 266 6.16 -3.61 14.97
C VAL A 266 5.51 -4.85 14.40
N ILE A 267 5.00 -4.78 13.19
CA ILE A 267 4.42 -5.90 12.46
C ILE A 267 5.48 -6.59 11.59
N GLU A 268 5.16 -7.72 11.03
CA GLU A 268 6.08 -8.47 10.16
C GLU A 268 6.58 -7.64 8.96
N ASP A 269 5.72 -6.75 8.46
CA ASP A 269 6.01 -5.88 7.32
C ASP A 269 6.71 -4.57 7.70
N SER A 270 6.96 -4.33 8.97
CA SER A 270 7.69 -3.16 9.44
C SER A 270 9.17 -3.27 9.05
N ASN A 271 9.71 -2.20 8.49
CA ASN A 271 11.11 -2.13 8.09
C ASN A 271 11.94 -1.44 9.18
N LEU A 272 12.74 -2.22 9.89
CA LEU A 272 13.60 -1.71 10.96
C LEU A 272 15.02 -1.55 10.42
N ARG A 273 15.61 -0.35 10.58
CA ARG A 273 16.94 -0.04 10.09
C ARG A 273 17.75 0.76 11.08
N ARG A 274 19.06 0.59 11.03
CA ARG A 274 20.01 1.45 11.76
C ARG A 274 20.76 2.30 10.76
N LEU A 275 20.62 3.61 10.88
CA LEU A 275 21.31 4.56 10.01
C LEU A 275 22.80 4.64 10.37
N ALA A 276 23.65 4.64 9.35
CA ALA A 276 25.09 4.86 9.55
C ALA A 276 25.36 6.32 9.99
N PRO A 277 26.33 6.56 10.85
CA PRO A 277 26.67 7.91 11.34
C PRO A 277 26.94 8.93 10.24
N ASP A 278 27.57 8.50 9.14
CA ASP A 278 27.86 9.37 8.00
C ASP A 278 26.60 9.80 7.26
N LEU A 279 25.61 8.91 7.17
CA LEU A 279 24.30 9.23 6.59
C LEU A 279 23.55 10.22 7.48
N VAL A 280 23.60 10.04 8.80
CA VAL A 280 23.01 10.98 9.78
C VAL A 280 23.65 12.36 9.64
N LYS A 281 24.99 12.45 9.57
CA LYS A 281 25.70 13.73 9.34
C LYS A 281 25.27 14.39 8.04
N LEU A 282 25.15 13.63 6.97
CA LEU A 282 24.70 14.13 5.66
C LEU A 282 23.27 14.68 5.73
N LEU A 283 22.37 13.99 6.42
CA LEU A 283 20.98 14.44 6.67
C LEU A 283 20.94 15.74 7.49
N LEU A 284 21.81 15.86 8.50
CA LEU A 284 21.95 17.07 9.32
C LEU A 284 22.49 18.25 8.49
N GLN A 285 23.50 18.05 7.67
CA GLN A 285 24.07 19.07 6.81
C GLN A 285 23.06 19.59 5.80
N LYS A 286 22.34 18.69 5.10
CA LYS A 286 21.29 19.10 4.17
C LYS A 286 20.13 19.84 4.82
N SER A 287 19.81 19.53 6.06
CA SER A 287 18.81 20.30 6.81
C SER A 287 19.30 21.64 7.32
N ALA A 288 20.61 21.93 7.25
CA ALA A 288 21.21 23.21 7.67
C ALA A 288 21.41 24.19 6.50
N THR A 289 21.69 23.69 5.30
CA THR A 289 21.94 24.51 4.11
C THR A 289 20.64 24.88 3.41
N SER A 290 19.98 25.91 3.92
CA SER A 290 18.88 26.57 3.21
C SER A 290 19.49 27.51 2.15
N GLY A 291 19.65 27.07 0.90
CA GLY A 291 19.94 28.06 -0.14
C GLY A 291 20.94 27.74 -1.23
N SER A 292 21.11 26.53 -1.68
CA SER A 292 21.87 26.31 -2.91
C SER A 292 21.26 25.21 -3.77
N GLU A 293 21.24 25.49 -5.03
CA GLU A 293 20.57 24.84 -6.15
C GLU A 293 20.44 23.32 -6.12
N SER A 294 19.27 22.90 -6.53
CA SER A 294 18.76 21.56 -6.71
C SER A 294 19.62 20.69 -7.64
N SER A 295 20.01 19.55 -7.14
CA SER A 295 20.21 18.41 -8.02
C SER A 295 19.16 17.34 -7.70
N THR A 296 18.26 17.12 -8.62
CA THR A 296 17.23 16.06 -8.60
C THR A 296 17.85 14.67 -8.36
N GLY A 297 19.12 14.49 -8.75
CA GLY A 297 19.87 13.26 -8.54
C GLY A 297 20.24 12.95 -7.08
N ASN A 298 20.32 13.96 -6.22
CA ASN A 298 20.76 13.76 -4.83
C ASN A 298 19.69 13.26 -3.84
N GLN A 299 18.43 13.32 -4.21
CA GLN A 299 17.34 12.86 -3.33
C GLN A 299 17.11 11.36 -3.45
N THR A 300 17.13 10.85 -4.66
CA THR A 300 17.04 9.41 -4.93
C THR A 300 18.22 8.67 -4.29
N ASP A 301 19.41 9.25 -4.37
CA ASP A 301 20.62 8.69 -3.75
C ASP A 301 20.51 8.61 -2.21
N LEU A 302 19.97 9.63 -1.55
CA LEU A 302 19.77 9.60 -0.10
C LEU A 302 18.73 8.57 0.34
N GLN A 303 17.63 8.49 -0.37
CA GLN A 303 16.58 7.51 -0.09
C GLN A 303 17.10 6.09 -0.31
N ASP A 304 17.85 5.87 -1.40
CA ASP A 304 18.51 4.60 -1.70
C ASP A 304 19.54 4.24 -0.60
N ARG A 305 20.32 5.20 -0.09
CA ARG A 305 21.25 4.99 1.02
C ARG A 305 20.56 4.66 2.34
N VAL A 306 19.42 5.30 2.63
CA VAL A 306 18.59 4.95 3.78
C VAL A 306 18.05 3.52 3.64
N GLU A 307 17.60 3.15 2.45
CA GLU A 307 17.10 1.79 2.16
C GLU A 307 18.20 0.73 2.20
N LYS A 308 19.43 1.08 1.88
CA LYS A 308 20.60 0.21 1.99
C LYS A 308 21.21 0.17 3.40
N SER A 309 20.68 0.97 4.34
CA SER A 309 21.12 0.93 5.74
C SER A 309 20.86 -0.43 6.37
N SER A 310 21.67 -0.78 7.38
CA SER A 310 21.63 -2.09 8.04
C SER A 310 20.22 -2.42 8.56
N VAL A 311 19.68 -3.54 8.13
CA VAL A 311 18.44 -4.09 8.69
C VAL A 311 18.73 -4.56 10.12
N ILE A 312 17.85 -4.22 11.03
CA ILE A 312 17.92 -4.62 12.44
C ILE A 312 16.63 -5.30 12.87
N THR A 313 16.68 -5.93 14.02
CA THR A 313 15.54 -6.56 14.69
C THR A 313 15.16 -5.81 15.96
N LEU A 314 14.04 -6.16 16.59
CA LEU A 314 13.65 -5.59 17.88
C LEU A 314 14.70 -5.85 18.98
N ALA A 315 15.40 -6.97 18.91
CA ALA A 315 16.45 -7.34 19.87
C ALA A 315 17.69 -6.41 19.83
N ASP A 316 17.88 -5.71 18.72
CA ASP A 316 18.97 -4.75 18.53
C ASP A 316 18.66 -3.38 19.08
N LEU A 317 17.41 -3.14 19.51
CA LEU A 317 16.95 -1.87 20.10
C LEU A 317 17.09 -1.92 21.63
N LYS A 318 17.54 -0.81 22.21
CA LYS A 318 17.75 -0.69 23.67
C LYS A 318 17.01 0.52 24.24
N PRO A 319 16.59 0.46 25.50
CA PRO A 319 16.15 1.65 26.23
C PRO A 319 17.21 2.77 26.13
N GLY A 320 16.75 4.00 25.86
CA GLY A 320 17.61 5.16 25.64
C GLY A 320 17.98 5.41 24.17
N ASP A 321 17.88 4.42 23.28
CA ASP A 321 18.13 4.61 21.85
C ASP A 321 17.17 5.68 21.29
N ALA A 322 17.67 6.52 20.42
CA ALA A 322 16.85 7.44 19.67
C ALA A 322 16.31 6.77 18.41
N ILE A 323 15.02 6.95 18.15
CA ILE A 323 14.33 6.41 16.99
C ILE A 323 13.51 7.47 16.25
N ILE A 324 13.37 7.26 14.97
CA ILE A 324 12.38 7.93 14.11
C ILE A 324 11.48 6.87 13.52
N VAL A 325 10.19 7.04 13.71
CA VAL A 325 9.16 6.09 13.24
C VAL A 325 8.28 6.78 12.22
N SER A 326 8.18 6.20 11.04
CA SER A 326 7.09 6.48 10.12
C SER A 326 5.96 5.49 10.40
N SER A 327 4.78 6.01 10.67
CA SER A 327 3.61 5.22 11.07
C SER A 327 2.39 5.56 10.24
N VAL A 328 1.50 4.60 10.07
CA VAL A 328 0.16 4.84 9.57
C VAL A 328 -0.69 5.38 10.72
N ALA A 329 -1.53 6.37 10.44
CA ALA A 329 -2.49 6.87 11.43
C ALA A 329 -3.47 5.75 11.79
N GLY A 330 -3.46 5.35 13.07
CA GLY A 330 -4.37 4.35 13.63
C GLY A 330 -5.60 5.00 14.30
N ALA A 331 -6.51 4.15 14.77
CA ALA A 331 -7.67 4.60 15.54
C ALA A 331 -7.28 5.14 16.93
N ASP A 332 -6.22 4.59 17.52
CA ASP A 332 -5.68 5.02 18.81
C ASP A 332 -4.46 5.94 18.60
N PRO A 333 -4.54 7.22 19.00
CA PRO A 333 -3.43 8.17 18.83
C PRO A 333 -2.21 7.85 19.69
N SER A 334 -2.34 7.04 20.75
CA SER A 334 -1.25 6.62 21.64
C SER A 334 -0.56 5.33 21.19
N ARG A 335 -1.18 4.61 20.25
CA ARG A 335 -0.69 3.34 19.72
C ARG A 335 -0.61 3.41 18.20
N ILE A 336 0.58 3.34 17.67
CA ILE A 336 0.86 3.49 16.24
C ILE A 336 1.51 2.23 15.66
N THR A 337 1.26 1.94 14.39
CA THR A 337 1.92 0.84 13.70
C THR A 337 3.11 1.37 12.90
N ALA A 338 4.28 0.80 13.13
CA ALA A 338 5.48 1.16 12.38
C ALA A 338 5.40 0.69 10.94
N VAL A 339 5.66 1.60 10.03
CA VAL A 339 5.99 1.33 8.63
C VAL A 339 7.49 1.16 8.49
N VAL A 340 8.21 2.19 8.94
CA VAL A 340 9.66 2.21 9.02
C VAL A 340 10.04 2.70 10.40
N LEU A 341 11.00 2.02 11.03
CA LEU A 341 11.65 2.45 12.26
C LEU A 341 13.14 2.60 11.99
N ALA A 342 13.67 3.80 12.14
CA ALA A 342 15.07 4.10 12.01
C ALA A 342 15.69 4.35 13.40
N ALA A 343 16.73 3.60 13.73
CA ALA A 343 17.57 3.79 14.92
C ALA A 343 18.94 4.39 14.54
N GLY A 344 19.74 4.79 15.53
CA GLY A 344 21.02 5.45 15.30
C GLY A 344 20.87 6.91 14.87
N VAL A 345 19.82 7.57 15.34
CA VAL A 345 19.39 8.91 14.91
C VAL A 345 19.48 9.95 16.04
N GLU A 346 20.36 9.73 17.02
CA GLU A 346 20.48 10.53 18.25
C GLU A 346 20.61 12.02 17.97
N GLU A 347 21.48 12.38 17.02
CA GLU A 347 21.73 13.78 16.67
C GLU A 347 20.53 14.44 15.98
N LEU A 348 19.79 13.67 15.16
CA LEU A 348 18.57 14.17 14.51
C LEU A 348 17.48 14.44 15.54
N VAL A 349 17.27 13.51 16.48
CA VAL A 349 16.26 13.64 17.55
C VAL A 349 16.62 14.79 18.49
N LYS A 350 17.90 14.91 18.87
CA LYS A 350 18.40 16.03 19.71
C LYS A 350 18.12 17.38 19.05
N ARG A 351 18.40 17.50 17.76
CA ARG A 351 18.13 18.73 17.02
C ARG A 351 16.64 19.06 16.96
N GLN A 352 15.79 18.05 16.78
CA GLN A 352 14.33 18.24 16.76
C GLN A 352 13.81 18.71 18.13
N THR A 353 14.33 18.19 19.22
CA THR A 353 13.98 18.64 20.56
C THR A 353 14.34 20.13 20.78
N GLN A 354 15.43 20.58 20.16
CA GLN A 354 15.85 21.98 20.24
C GLN A 354 15.07 22.91 19.29
N GLN A 355 14.50 22.38 18.22
CA GLN A 355 13.73 23.12 17.21
C GLN A 355 12.41 22.40 16.89
N PRO A 356 11.44 22.39 17.80
CA PRO A 356 10.21 21.59 17.65
C PRO A 356 9.31 22.06 16.49
N SER A 357 9.44 23.29 16.02
CA SER A 357 8.67 23.82 14.89
C SER A 357 9.06 23.24 13.51
N ARG A 358 10.11 22.44 13.43
CA ARG A 358 10.59 21.84 12.18
C ARG A 358 10.37 20.32 12.19
N PRO A 359 9.27 19.81 11.60
CA PRO A 359 9.06 18.37 11.52
C PRO A 359 10.18 17.72 10.69
N LEU A 360 10.74 16.62 11.20
CA LEU A 360 11.68 15.79 10.45
C LEU A 360 10.90 15.01 9.37
N ASN A 361 11.11 15.36 8.13
CA ASN A 361 10.67 14.55 7.01
C ASN A 361 11.89 13.85 6.39
N LEU A 362 12.08 12.59 6.76
CA LEU A 362 13.18 11.77 6.22
C LEU A 362 12.76 11.01 4.95
N GLY A 363 11.57 11.28 4.40
CA GLY A 363 11.05 10.54 3.26
C GLY A 363 10.77 9.05 3.55
N LEU A 364 10.75 8.67 4.84
CA LEU A 364 10.61 7.27 5.27
C LEU A 364 9.19 6.71 5.15
N GLY A 365 8.23 7.52 4.69
CA GLY A 365 6.83 7.13 4.74
C GLY A 365 6.37 6.06 3.75
N LEU A 366 7.05 5.97 2.61
CA LEU A 366 6.72 5.00 1.57
C LEU A 366 7.98 4.22 1.21
N PRO A 367 8.21 3.04 1.78
CA PRO A 367 9.40 2.25 1.51
C PRO A 367 9.45 1.85 0.03
N SER A 368 10.61 2.03 -0.62
CA SER A 368 10.82 1.62 -2.02
C SER A 368 10.76 0.09 -2.16
N GLY A 369 11.03 -0.66 -1.10
CA GLY A 369 10.93 -2.12 -1.09
C GLY A 369 9.50 -2.65 -1.15
N SER A 370 8.48 -1.79 -1.01
CA SER A 370 7.07 -2.15 -1.19
C SER A 370 6.54 -1.87 -2.60
N LEU A 371 7.42 -1.57 -3.55
CA LEU A 371 7.05 -1.42 -4.95
C LEU A 371 6.82 -2.78 -5.62
N PRO A 372 6.02 -2.84 -6.68
CA PRO A 372 5.66 -4.08 -7.38
C PRO A 372 6.87 -4.84 -7.90
#